data_fcf98cf51de059e14d9afcf77d1c854d
#
_entry.id   fcf98cf51de059e14d9afcf77d1c854d
#
_cell.length_a   1.000
_cell.length_b   1.000
_cell.length_c   1.000
_cell.angle_alpha   90.00
_cell.angle_beta   90.00
_cell.angle_gamma   90.00
#
_symmetry.space_group_name_H-M   'P 1'
#
loop_
_entity.id
_entity.type
_entity.pdbx_description
1 polymer ?
#
loop_
_entity_poly.entity_id
_entity_poly.type
_entity_poly.pdbx_seq_one_letter_code
_entity_poly.pdbx_strand_id
1 'polypeptide(L)'
;MSPGFRAVAVVGAGAVGGFFGAMLARAGHRVTLIGRPLHVQAIERDGLRLERAGRVEVVHLAASTELAAVRGADLVLFCVKSTDTAPVARQLAPLLDADALVLSLQNGVENAPTIAGLVSQRVVPAVVYVATAMPGPGLVRHHGRGDLVIGPLDAAAAQEPRLAGRLHDLVELFAGAQVPVRISDDVMAELWSKLMVNCA
;
A
#
# COMPACT_ATOMS: atom_id res chain seq x y z
N MET A 1 13.09 4.92 -20.31
CA MET A 1 12.17 4.25 -19.37
C MET A 1 12.80 4.29 -17.99
N SER A 2 12.20 4.98 -17.02
CA SER A 2 12.65 4.85 -15.64
C SER A 2 12.52 3.39 -15.21
N PRO A 3 13.49 2.83 -14.47
CA PRO A 3 13.30 1.48 -13.94
C PRO A 3 12.07 1.51 -13.02
N GLY A 4 11.08 0.65 -13.28
CA GLY A 4 9.92 0.49 -12.42
C GLY A 4 10.32 0.10 -10.98
N PHE A 5 9.36 0.03 -10.08
CA PHE A 5 9.61 -0.31 -8.67
C PHE A 5 10.25 -1.70 -8.52
N ARG A 6 11.38 -1.78 -7.82
CA ARG A 6 12.18 -3.00 -7.63
C ARG A 6 11.95 -3.66 -6.27
N ALA A 7 11.64 -2.84 -5.25
CA ALA A 7 11.43 -3.30 -3.90
C ALA A 7 10.25 -2.57 -3.26
N VAL A 8 9.31 -3.34 -2.73
CA VAL A 8 8.09 -2.83 -2.12
C VAL A 8 8.09 -3.16 -0.63
N ALA A 9 7.94 -2.16 0.21
CA ALA A 9 7.66 -2.36 1.62
C ALA A 9 6.18 -2.08 1.90
N VAL A 10 5.55 -2.95 2.67
CA VAL A 10 4.16 -2.78 3.11
C VAL A 10 4.15 -2.50 4.60
N VAL A 11 3.90 -1.27 4.98
CA VAL A 11 3.84 -0.83 6.38
C VAL A 11 2.41 -0.99 6.88
N GLY A 12 2.19 -2.04 7.65
CA GLY A 12 0.88 -2.48 8.12
C GLY A 12 0.44 -3.79 7.47
N ALA A 13 0.94 -4.93 7.97
CA ALA A 13 0.59 -6.29 7.53
C ALA A 13 -0.81 -6.72 7.98
N GLY A 14 -1.81 -5.84 7.82
CA GLY A 14 -3.23 -6.11 8.04
C GLY A 14 -3.91 -6.69 6.78
N ALA A 15 -5.26 -6.70 6.74
CA ALA A 15 -6.02 -7.28 5.64
C ALA A 15 -5.71 -6.59 4.29
N VAL A 16 -5.71 -5.26 4.25
CA VAL A 16 -5.43 -4.48 3.03
C VAL A 16 -3.98 -4.63 2.61
N GLY A 17 -3.02 -4.36 3.51
CA GLY A 17 -1.59 -4.48 3.20
C GLY A 17 -1.19 -5.90 2.85
N GLY A 18 -1.73 -6.90 3.55
CA GLY A 18 -1.50 -8.31 3.24
C GLY A 18 -2.03 -8.69 1.85
N PHE A 19 -3.21 -8.20 1.46
CA PHE A 19 -3.78 -8.46 0.14
C PHE A 19 -2.90 -7.88 -0.98
N PHE A 20 -2.64 -6.57 -0.97
CA PHE A 20 -1.85 -5.94 -2.03
C PHE A 20 -0.40 -6.43 -2.03
N GLY A 21 0.19 -6.64 -0.84
CA GLY A 21 1.52 -7.25 -0.73
C GLY A 21 1.59 -8.66 -1.32
N ALA A 22 0.58 -9.50 -1.05
CA ALA A 22 0.49 -10.83 -1.64
C ALA A 22 0.34 -10.77 -3.17
N MET A 23 -0.50 -9.87 -3.70
CA MET A 23 -0.69 -9.73 -5.14
C MET A 23 0.60 -9.35 -5.86
N LEU A 24 1.35 -8.41 -5.30
CA LEU A 24 2.65 -7.99 -5.84
C LEU A 24 3.70 -9.11 -5.73
N ALA A 25 3.77 -9.82 -4.60
CA ALA A 25 4.71 -10.94 -4.43
C ALA A 25 4.42 -12.09 -5.41
N ARG A 26 3.14 -12.41 -5.66
CA ARG A 26 2.71 -13.40 -6.66
C ARG A 26 3.14 -13.02 -8.08
N ALA A 27 3.19 -11.72 -8.38
CA ALA A 27 3.68 -11.20 -9.65
C ALA A 27 5.22 -11.18 -9.75
N GLY A 28 5.94 -11.65 -8.73
CA GLY A 28 7.40 -11.76 -8.72
C GLY A 28 8.13 -10.54 -8.18
N HIS A 29 7.42 -9.56 -7.61
CA HIS A 29 8.06 -8.40 -7.00
C HIS A 29 8.64 -8.74 -5.63
N ARG A 30 9.75 -8.11 -5.27
CA ARG A 30 10.34 -8.21 -3.93
C ARG A 30 9.51 -7.41 -2.94
N VAL A 31 8.78 -8.10 -2.06
CA VAL A 31 7.88 -7.51 -1.08
C VAL A 31 8.32 -7.85 0.33
N THR A 32 8.35 -6.86 1.22
CA THR A 32 8.52 -7.03 2.66
C THR A 32 7.29 -6.52 3.40
N LEU A 33 6.59 -7.38 4.13
CA LEU A 33 5.49 -6.99 5.00
C LEU A 33 6.03 -6.58 6.38
N ILE A 34 5.66 -5.39 6.83
CA ILE A 34 6.05 -4.88 8.16
C ILE A 34 4.80 -4.83 9.03
N GLY A 35 4.81 -5.55 10.14
CA GLY A 35 3.62 -5.68 10.95
C GLY A 35 3.84 -6.18 12.38
N ARG A 36 2.73 -6.50 13.05
CA ARG A 36 2.75 -6.95 14.43
C ARG A 36 3.33 -8.37 14.53
N PRO A 37 4.01 -8.72 15.67
CA PRO A 37 4.69 -10.01 15.84
C PRO A 37 3.82 -11.21 15.50
N LEU A 38 2.55 -11.21 15.92
CA LEU A 38 1.63 -12.32 15.70
C LEU A 38 1.44 -12.65 14.19
N HIS A 39 1.35 -11.62 13.34
CA HIS A 39 1.21 -11.83 11.89
C HIS A 39 2.54 -12.19 11.25
N VAL A 40 3.60 -11.50 11.64
CA VAL A 40 4.96 -11.73 11.12
C VAL A 40 5.41 -13.16 11.38
N GLN A 41 5.31 -13.65 12.61
CA GLN A 41 5.69 -15.03 12.98
C GLN A 41 4.90 -16.07 12.19
N ALA A 42 3.59 -15.84 11.96
CA ALA A 42 2.79 -16.75 11.14
C ALA A 42 3.24 -16.76 9.68
N ILE A 43 3.56 -15.58 9.12
CA ILE A 43 4.03 -15.44 7.74
C ILE A 43 5.42 -16.07 7.55
N GLU A 44 6.34 -15.87 8.49
CA GLU A 44 7.68 -16.46 8.45
C GLU A 44 7.63 -17.99 8.51
N ARG A 45 6.74 -18.54 9.32
CA ARG A 45 6.59 -19.98 9.49
C ARG A 45 5.89 -20.67 8.31
N ASP A 46 4.76 -20.10 7.86
CA ASP A 46 3.80 -20.77 6.96
C ASP A 46 3.67 -20.09 5.60
N GLY A 47 4.30 -18.94 5.39
CA GLY A 47 3.98 -18.01 4.30
C GLY A 47 2.68 -17.23 4.57
N LEU A 48 2.43 -16.22 3.75
CA LEU A 48 1.17 -15.49 3.78
C LEU A 48 0.10 -16.31 3.06
N ARG A 49 -0.94 -16.70 3.77
CA ARG A 49 -2.07 -17.44 3.21
C ARG A 49 -3.09 -16.46 2.63
N LEU A 50 -3.31 -16.54 1.32
CA LEU A 50 -4.29 -15.72 0.60
C LEU A 50 -5.47 -16.60 0.17
N GLU A 51 -6.62 -16.38 0.79
CA GLU A 51 -7.88 -17.05 0.43
C GLU A 51 -8.65 -16.19 -0.58
N ARG A 52 -8.91 -16.73 -1.78
CA ARG A 52 -9.66 -16.09 -2.86
C ARG A 52 -10.56 -17.11 -3.55
N ALA A 53 -11.82 -16.76 -3.80
CA ALA A 53 -12.78 -17.62 -4.50
C ALA A 53 -12.82 -19.06 -3.94
N GLY A 54 -12.76 -19.21 -2.62
CA GLY A 54 -12.78 -20.51 -1.94
C GLY A 54 -11.48 -21.33 -2.01
N ARG A 55 -10.40 -20.76 -2.55
CA ARG A 55 -9.07 -21.39 -2.61
C ARG A 55 -8.09 -20.66 -1.74
N VAL A 56 -7.23 -21.41 -1.05
CA VAL A 56 -6.13 -20.86 -0.26
C VAL A 56 -4.83 -21.09 -1.01
N GLU A 57 -4.09 -20.01 -1.24
CA GLU A 57 -2.76 -20.01 -1.83
C GLU A 57 -1.75 -19.55 -0.76
N VAL A 58 -0.58 -20.16 -0.72
CA VAL A 58 0.52 -19.72 0.13
C VAL A 58 1.45 -18.85 -0.70
N VAL A 59 1.67 -17.62 -0.25
CA VAL A 59 2.55 -16.65 -0.89
C VAL A 59 3.78 -16.45 0.00
N HIS A 60 4.94 -16.82 -0.50
CA HIS A 60 6.22 -16.61 0.19
C HIS A 60 6.74 -15.20 -0.09
N LEU A 61 6.95 -14.44 0.99
CA LEU A 61 7.49 -13.09 0.97
C LEU A 61 8.19 -12.79 2.30
N ALA A 62 9.01 -11.75 2.33
CA ALA A 62 9.66 -11.33 3.57
C ALA A 62 8.67 -10.67 4.53
N ALA A 63 8.86 -10.89 5.82
CA ALA A 63 8.10 -10.22 6.87
C ALA A 63 9.04 -9.71 7.96
N SER A 64 8.66 -8.64 8.68
CA SER A 64 9.46 -8.07 9.77
C SER A 64 8.57 -7.36 10.77
N THR A 65 8.98 -7.37 12.04
CA THR A 65 8.40 -6.51 13.07
C THR A 65 9.06 -5.13 13.11
N GLU A 66 10.25 -5.02 12.52
CA GLU A 66 11.07 -3.83 12.57
C GLU A 66 10.74 -2.85 11.43
N LEU A 67 10.42 -1.61 11.77
CA LEU A 67 10.13 -0.58 10.77
C LEU A 67 11.35 -0.30 9.86
N ALA A 68 12.56 -0.53 10.37
CA ALA A 68 13.80 -0.39 9.60
C ALA A 68 13.90 -1.31 8.38
N ALA A 69 13.08 -2.35 8.29
CA ALA A 69 12.98 -3.22 7.11
C ALA A 69 12.42 -2.49 5.86
N VAL A 70 11.96 -1.24 5.99
CA VAL A 70 11.58 -0.36 4.87
C VAL A 70 12.79 0.12 4.07
N ARG A 71 13.99 0.09 4.63
CA ARG A 71 15.19 0.60 3.96
C ARG A 71 15.44 -0.09 2.62
N GLY A 72 15.79 0.70 1.61
CA GLY A 72 16.01 0.21 0.25
C GLY A 72 14.72 -0.12 -0.52
N ALA A 73 13.55 0.18 0.03
CA ALA A 73 12.30 0.14 -0.72
C ALA A 73 12.13 1.43 -1.53
N ASP A 74 11.81 1.28 -2.82
CA ASP A 74 11.49 2.39 -3.72
C ASP A 74 9.99 2.66 -3.82
N LEU A 75 9.16 1.76 -3.26
CA LEU A 75 7.72 1.94 -3.03
C LEU A 75 7.34 1.49 -1.63
N VAL A 76 6.60 2.35 -0.92
CA VAL A 76 6.05 2.03 0.40
C VAL A 76 4.52 2.07 0.31
N LEU A 77 3.87 0.92 0.53
CA LEU A 77 2.43 0.84 0.73
C LEU A 77 2.12 1.13 2.20
N PHE A 78 1.49 2.26 2.48
CA PHE A 78 1.18 2.69 3.83
C PHE A 78 -0.24 2.23 4.18
N CYS A 79 -0.36 1.21 5.05
CA CYS A 79 -1.58 0.44 5.31
C CYS A 79 -1.93 0.32 6.81
N VAL A 80 -1.34 1.14 7.67
CA VAL A 80 -1.67 1.12 9.10
C VAL A 80 -3.07 1.70 9.36
N LYS A 81 -3.60 1.50 10.56
CA LYS A 81 -4.86 2.14 10.96
C LYS A 81 -4.68 3.66 11.01
N SER A 82 -5.74 4.42 10.72
CA SER A 82 -5.70 5.89 10.69
C SER A 82 -5.20 6.50 12.01
N THR A 83 -5.50 5.88 13.16
CA THR A 83 -4.97 6.28 14.47
C THR A 83 -3.47 6.20 14.59
N ASP A 84 -2.82 5.36 13.80
CA ASP A 84 -1.38 5.09 13.85
C ASP A 84 -0.62 5.88 12.76
N THR A 85 -1.32 6.64 11.90
CA THR A 85 -0.73 7.33 10.74
C THR A 85 0.42 8.26 11.15
N ALA A 86 0.15 9.24 12.00
CA ALA A 86 1.16 10.23 12.36
C ALA A 86 2.35 9.64 13.15
N PRO A 87 2.14 8.79 14.18
CA PRO A 87 3.25 8.15 14.89
C PRO A 87 4.14 7.30 13.98
N VAL A 88 3.54 6.50 13.09
CA VAL A 88 4.29 5.64 12.18
C VAL A 88 5.00 6.46 11.10
N ALA A 89 4.36 7.48 10.53
CA ALA A 89 4.98 8.35 9.53
C ALA A 89 6.23 9.07 10.09
N ARG A 90 6.19 9.57 11.34
CA ARG A 90 7.37 10.19 11.99
C ARG A 90 8.53 9.21 12.16
N GLN A 91 8.24 7.97 12.54
CA GLN A 91 9.27 6.93 12.68
C GLN A 91 9.81 6.49 11.32
N LEU A 92 8.97 6.51 10.29
CA LEU A 92 9.31 6.10 8.93
C LEU A 92 10.20 7.13 8.23
N ALA A 93 9.95 8.42 8.44
CA ALA A 93 10.63 9.53 7.75
C ALA A 93 12.15 9.39 7.65
N PRO A 94 12.91 9.11 8.75
CA PRO A 94 14.37 8.97 8.69
C PRO A 94 14.85 7.65 8.08
N LEU A 95 13.94 6.73 7.73
CA LEU A 95 14.25 5.40 7.22
C LEU A 95 14.04 5.30 5.71
N LEU A 96 13.26 6.22 5.13
CA LEU A 96 12.93 6.22 3.71
C LEU A 96 14.09 6.72 2.86
N ASP A 97 14.32 6.05 1.74
CA ASP A 97 15.22 6.56 0.72
C ASP A 97 14.65 7.84 0.08
N ALA A 98 15.52 8.76 -0.34
CA ALA A 98 15.11 10.08 -0.83
C ALA A 98 14.11 10.03 -2.01
N ASP A 99 14.27 9.03 -2.88
CA ASP A 99 13.43 8.83 -4.07
C ASP A 99 12.29 7.83 -3.88
N ALA A 100 12.07 7.33 -2.66
CA ALA A 100 10.97 6.43 -2.35
C ALA A 100 9.62 7.12 -2.59
N LEU A 101 8.64 6.36 -3.07
CA LEU A 101 7.25 6.81 -3.20
C LEU A 101 6.41 6.18 -2.10
N VAL A 102 5.60 6.97 -1.42
CA VAL A 102 4.65 6.48 -0.41
C VAL A 102 3.25 6.46 -1.00
N LEU A 103 2.65 5.29 -1.11
CA LEU A 103 1.26 5.10 -1.55
C LEU A 103 0.39 4.83 -0.32
N SER A 104 -0.50 5.76 0.02
CA SER A 104 -1.44 5.60 1.14
C SER A 104 -2.65 4.78 0.71
N LEU A 105 -2.75 3.55 1.24
CA LEU A 105 -3.88 2.64 1.01
C LEU A 105 -4.88 2.64 2.18
N GLN A 106 -5.00 3.77 2.84
CA GLN A 106 -5.85 3.93 4.02
C GLN A 106 -7.22 4.52 3.65
N ASN A 107 -8.26 4.12 4.37
CA ASN A 107 -9.56 4.77 4.25
C ASN A 107 -9.55 6.16 4.90
N GLY A 108 -10.39 7.06 4.38
CA GLY A 108 -10.49 8.44 4.88
C GLY A 108 -9.65 9.41 4.06
N VAL A 109 -9.82 10.70 4.33
CA VAL A 109 -9.28 11.80 3.52
C VAL A 109 -8.05 12.47 4.13
N GLU A 110 -7.79 12.28 5.44
CA GLU A 110 -6.74 12.98 6.18
C GLU A 110 -5.39 12.24 6.20
N ASN A 111 -5.38 10.95 5.84
CA ASN A 111 -4.19 10.12 6.03
C ASN A 111 -3.03 10.55 5.12
N ALA A 112 -3.26 10.71 3.82
CA ALA A 112 -2.22 11.10 2.87
C ALA A 112 -1.69 12.53 3.14
N PRO A 113 -2.52 13.54 3.41
CA PRO A 113 -2.05 14.87 3.87
C PRO A 113 -1.21 14.78 5.14
N THR A 114 -1.64 13.98 6.13
CA THR A 114 -0.89 13.79 7.38
C THR A 114 0.49 13.19 7.13
N ILE A 115 0.59 12.17 6.28
CA ILE A 115 1.88 11.56 5.91
C ILE A 115 2.75 12.60 5.20
N ALA A 116 2.22 13.31 4.21
CA ALA A 116 2.94 14.31 3.42
C ALA A 116 3.51 15.46 4.26
N GLY A 117 2.84 15.82 5.36
CA GLY A 117 3.36 16.80 6.32
C GLY A 117 4.48 16.28 7.22
N LEU A 118 4.80 14.99 7.19
CA LEU A 118 5.75 14.33 8.10
C LEU A 118 6.93 13.66 7.41
N VAL A 119 6.83 13.40 6.10
CA VAL A 119 7.92 12.82 5.30
C VAL A 119 8.31 13.78 4.17
N SER A 120 9.55 13.68 3.69
CA SER A 120 10.04 14.48 2.55
C SER A 120 9.73 13.84 1.18
N GLN A 121 9.35 12.58 1.19
CA GLN A 121 9.04 11.78 0.00
C GLN A 121 7.68 12.16 -0.58
N ARG A 122 7.49 11.87 -1.87
CA ARG A 122 6.18 12.04 -2.51
C ARG A 122 5.17 11.05 -1.96
N VAL A 123 4.00 11.56 -1.57
CA VAL A 123 2.88 10.79 -1.06
C VAL A 123 1.76 10.79 -2.10
N VAL A 124 1.32 9.62 -2.47
CA VAL A 124 0.21 9.40 -3.41
C VAL A 124 -0.98 8.85 -2.60
N PRO A 125 -2.11 9.55 -2.56
CA PRO A 125 -3.34 9.00 -2.02
C PRO A 125 -3.94 7.95 -2.95
N ALA A 126 -4.64 6.98 -2.37
CA ALA A 126 -5.39 5.99 -3.13
C ALA A 126 -6.80 5.78 -2.58
N VAL A 127 -7.79 5.76 -3.46
CA VAL A 127 -9.11 5.21 -3.15
C VAL A 127 -9.03 3.70 -3.31
N VAL A 128 -9.23 2.98 -2.22
CA VAL A 128 -9.09 1.51 -2.16
C VAL A 128 -10.46 0.86 -2.19
N TYR A 129 -10.76 0.14 -3.25
CA TYR A 129 -11.98 -0.64 -3.41
C TYR A 129 -11.67 -2.13 -3.26
N VAL A 130 -11.56 -2.61 -2.04
CA VAL A 130 -11.29 -4.00 -1.74
C VAL A 130 -12.11 -4.47 -0.54
N ALA A 131 -12.66 -5.66 -0.64
CA ALA A 131 -13.31 -6.33 0.48
C ALA A 131 -12.37 -7.45 0.99
N THR A 132 -11.67 -7.18 2.08
CA THR A 132 -10.72 -8.11 2.69
C THR A 132 -10.91 -8.21 4.19
N ALA A 133 -10.62 -9.38 4.73
CA ALA A 133 -10.57 -9.63 6.16
C ALA A 133 -9.27 -10.36 6.53
N MET A 134 -8.90 -10.30 7.79
CA MET A 134 -7.81 -11.08 8.36
C MET A 134 -8.36 -11.94 9.51
N PRO A 135 -8.93 -13.13 9.19
CA PRO A 135 -9.59 -13.98 10.17
C PRO A 135 -8.64 -14.65 11.14
N GLY A 136 -7.35 -14.65 10.85
CA GLY A 136 -6.31 -15.19 11.72
C GLY A 136 -4.92 -14.70 11.33
N PRO A 137 -3.89 -14.99 12.14
CA PRO A 137 -2.52 -14.61 11.85
C PRO A 137 -2.04 -15.14 10.50
N GLY A 138 -1.47 -14.25 9.66
CA GLY A 138 -0.95 -14.62 8.36
C GLY A 138 -1.99 -15.15 7.36
N LEU A 139 -3.29 -14.95 7.62
CA LEU A 139 -4.36 -15.35 6.69
C LEU A 139 -5.16 -14.14 6.24
N VAL A 140 -5.09 -13.82 4.97
CA VAL A 140 -5.91 -12.79 4.32
C VAL A 140 -7.01 -13.47 3.53
N ARG A 141 -8.26 -13.09 3.77
CA ARG A 141 -9.42 -13.53 3.00
C ARG A 141 -9.90 -12.38 2.13
N HIS A 142 -9.97 -12.62 0.81
CA HIS A 142 -10.45 -11.68 -0.17
C HIS A 142 -11.89 -12.03 -0.58
N HIS A 143 -12.80 -11.08 -0.37
CA HIS A 143 -14.22 -11.25 -0.64
C HIS A 143 -14.66 -10.64 -1.98
N GLY A 144 -13.86 -9.74 -2.55
CA GLY A 144 -14.16 -9.15 -3.86
C GLY A 144 -13.53 -7.78 -4.07
N ARG A 145 -13.62 -7.34 -5.32
CA ARG A 145 -12.94 -6.15 -5.85
C ARG A 145 -11.42 -6.25 -5.66
N GLY A 146 -10.72 -5.16 -5.58
CA GLY A 146 -9.26 -5.10 -5.42
C GLY A 146 -8.66 -4.00 -6.28
N ASP A 147 -9.51 -3.09 -6.76
CA ASP A 147 -9.12 -1.98 -7.62
C ASP A 147 -8.72 -0.74 -6.82
N LEU A 148 -7.83 0.05 -7.41
CA LEU A 148 -7.33 1.30 -6.84
C LEU A 148 -7.62 2.47 -7.78
N VAL A 149 -7.88 3.63 -7.20
CA VAL A 149 -7.81 4.92 -7.90
C VAL A 149 -6.74 5.74 -7.23
N ILE A 150 -5.74 6.17 -7.98
CA ILE A 150 -4.60 6.94 -7.48
C ILE A 150 -4.55 8.29 -8.16
N GLY A 151 -3.86 9.25 -7.58
CA GLY A 151 -3.69 10.56 -8.21
C GLY A 151 -2.77 11.46 -7.39
N PRO A 152 -2.46 12.65 -7.91
CA PRO A 152 -1.69 13.64 -7.17
C PRO A 152 -2.47 14.08 -5.92
N LEU A 153 -1.73 14.39 -4.84
CA LEU A 153 -2.32 14.82 -3.57
C LEU A 153 -2.98 16.20 -3.68
N ASP A 154 -2.40 17.07 -4.49
CA ASP A 154 -2.84 18.45 -4.70
C ASP A 154 -2.45 18.97 -6.11
N ALA A 155 -2.86 20.20 -6.42
CA ALA A 155 -2.60 20.83 -7.71
C ALA A 155 -1.11 21.07 -7.96
N ALA A 156 -0.29 21.28 -6.93
CA ALA A 156 1.16 21.46 -7.09
C ALA A 156 1.81 20.14 -7.50
N ALA A 157 1.44 19.05 -6.82
CA ALA A 157 1.90 17.69 -7.16
C ALA A 157 1.46 17.30 -8.59
N ALA A 158 0.26 17.72 -9.03
CA ALA A 158 -0.24 17.44 -10.38
C ALA A 158 0.61 18.07 -11.50
N GLN A 159 1.33 19.16 -11.21
CA GLN A 159 2.21 19.83 -12.17
C GLN A 159 3.63 19.23 -12.23
N GLU A 160 3.94 18.19 -11.44
CA GLU A 160 5.26 17.60 -11.41
C GLU A 160 5.41 16.48 -12.46
N PRO A 161 6.21 16.68 -13.54
CA PRO A 161 6.37 15.66 -14.58
C PRO A 161 6.93 14.33 -14.04
N ARG A 162 7.78 14.40 -13.01
CA ARG A 162 8.35 13.22 -12.36
C ARG A 162 7.29 12.39 -11.65
N LEU A 163 6.32 13.02 -11.00
CA LEU A 163 5.21 12.32 -10.36
C LEU A 163 4.30 11.66 -11.38
N ALA A 164 4.00 12.32 -12.50
CA ALA A 164 3.19 11.73 -13.57
C ALA A 164 3.80 10.40 -14.07
N GLY A 165 5.12 10.36 -14.30
CA GLY A 165 5.82 9.13 -14.64
C GLY A 165 5.68 8.05 -13.58
N ARG A 166 5.85 8.40 -12.30
CA ARG A 166 5.72 7.45 -11.18
C ARG A 166 4.27 6.92 -11.02
N LEU A 167 3.25 7.71 -11.32
CA LEU A 167 1.86 7.23 -11.34
C LEU A 167 1.64 6.19 -12.43
N HIS A 168 2.23 6.35 -13.61
CA HIS A 168 2.17 5.33 -14.67
C HIS A 168 2.95 4.08 -14.28
N ASP A 169 4.13 4.21 -13.66
CA ASP A 169 4.88 3.07 -13.12
C ASP A 169 4.05 2.27 -12.10
N LEU A 170 3.24 2.95 -11.24
CA LEU A 170 2.31 2.29 -10.33
C LEU A 170 1.21 1.52 -11.08
N VAL A 171 0.63 2.12 -12.12
CA VAL A 171 -0.40 1.43 -12.93
C VAL A 171 0.18 0.16 -13.54
N GLU A 172 1.37 0.22 -14.14
CA GLU A 172 2.04 -0.93 -14.73
C GLU A 172 2.38 -2.01 -13.69
N LEU A 173 2.93 -1.61 -12.53
CA LEU A 173 3.26 -2.50 -11.42
C LEU A 173 2.04 -3.32 -10.97
N PHE A 174 0.96 -2.63 -10.70
CA PHE A 174 -0.25 -3.26 -10.19
C PHE A 174 -1.03 -4.03 -11.28
N ALA A 175 -0.99 -3.58 -12.53
CA ALA A 175 -1.56 -4.32 -13.66
C ALA A 175 -0.86 -5.68 -13.83
N GLY A 176 0.46 -5.72 -13.74
CA GLY A 176 1.25 -6.97 -13.71
C GLY A 176 0.85 -7.91 -12.57
N ALA A 177 0.39 -7.35 -11.45
CA ALA A 177 -0.11 -8.08 -10.29
C ALA A 177 -1.63 -8.39 -10.36
N GLN A 178 -2.28 -8.16 -11.49
CA GLN A 178 -3.74 -8.34 -11.66
C GLN A 178 -4.59 -7.48 -10.69
N VAL A 179 -4.10 -6.32 -10.36
CA VAL A 179 -4.78 -5.30 -9.56
C VAL A 179 -5.11 -4.12 -10.49
N PRO A 180 -6.38 -3.88 -10.82
CA PRO A 180 -6.75 -2.75 -11.64
C PRO A 180 -6.44 -1.43 -10.94
N VAL A 181 -5.74 -0.53 -11.62
CA VAL A 181 -5.45 0.82 -11.13
C VAL A 181 -5.78 1.82 -12.23
N ARG A 182 -6.42 2.91 -11.85
CA ARG A 182 -6.57 4.08 -12.73
C ARG A 182 -6.04 5.34 -12.06
N ILE A 183 -5.58 6.28 -12.87
CA ILE A 183 -5.19 7.61 -12.42
C ILE A 183 -6.43 8.52 -12.47
N SER A 184 -6.60 9.32 -11.43
CA SER A 184 -7.63 10.35 -11.32
C SER A 184 -6.96 11.72 -11.30
N ASP A 185 -7.57 12.69 -11.96
CA ASP A 185 -7.14 14.08 -11.91
C ASP A 185 -7.50 14.75 -10.57
N ASP A 186 -8.49 14.20 -9.84
CA ASP A 186 -8.91 14.65 -8.50
C ASP A 186 -9.25 13.46 -7.60
N VAL A 187 -8.21 12.77 -7.17
CA VAL A 187 -8.34 11.62 -6.26
C VAL A 187 -8.90 12.02 -4.89
N MET A 188 -8.71 13.27 -4.47
CA MET A 188 -9.22 13.75 -3.18
C MET A 188 -10.75 13.88 -3.21
N ALA A 189 -11.34 14.39 -4.29
CA ALA A 189 -12.79 14.40 -4.46
C ALA A 189 -13.38 12.97 -4.44
N GLU A 190 -12.67 12.01 -5.04
CA GLU A 190 -13.10 10.60 -5.01
C GLU A 190 -13.01 9.97 -3.60
N LEU A 191 -11.98 10.32 -2.83
CA LEU A 191 -11.87 9.92 -1.41
C LEU A 191 -13.03 10.48 -0.58
N TRP A 192 -13.38 11.77 -0.78
CA TRP A 192 -14.53 12.38 -0.13
C TRP A 192 -15.85 11.71 -0.52
N SER A 193 -16.05 11.45 -1.81
CA SER A 193 -17.24 10.74 -2.32
C SER A 193 -17.38 9.35 -1.68
N LYS A 194 -16.27 8.60 -1.62
CA LYS A 194 -16.27 7.29 -0.97
C LYS A 194 -16.55 7.40 0.54
N LEU A 195 -15.99 8.41 1.21
CA LEU A 195 -16.22 8.62 2.64
C LEU A 195 -17.71 8.88 2.92
N MET A 196 -18.36 9.73 2.12
CA MET A 196 -19.78 10.01 2.25
C MET A 196 -20.63 8.74 2.11
N VAL A 197 -20.34 7.89 1.14
CA VAL A 197 -21.04 6.61 0.94
C VAL A 197 -20.81 5.65 2.11
N ASN A 198 -19.62 5.64 2.70
CA ASN A 198 -19.32 4.77 3.84
C ASN A 198 -19.96 5.22 5.16
N CYS A 199 -20.38 6.48 5.25
CA CYS A 199 -21.03 7.06 6.44
C CYS A 199 -22.58 7.10 6.34
N ALA A 200 -23.15 6.78 5.19
CA ALA A 200 -24.60 6.73 4.93
C ALA A 200 -25.19 5.36 5.24
#